data_03e17540c23752eb079a8c0b29c4f917
#
_entry.id   03e17540c23752eb079a8c0b29c4f917
#
_cell.length_a   1.000
_cell.length_b   1.000
_cell.length_c   1.000
_cell.angle_alpha   90.00
_cell.angle_beta   90.00
_cell.angle_gamma   90.00
#
_symmetry.space_group_name_H-M   'P 1'
#
loop_
_entity.id
_entity.type
_entity.pdbx_description
1 polymer ?
#
loop_
_entity_poly.entity_id
_entity_poly.type
_entity_poly.pdbx_seq_one_letter_code
_entity_poly.pdbx_strand_id
1 'polypeptide(L)'
;MRAREQLVGAVVLVVATYFGVLRIAEAKCDAAVGSLGVLLDEHRPDELAAWERLQRQLVTLGQEDLSTRLEALRRKKEIWIAPGLGPDRWAAYVEALGLVRRIYLRRVALLNPRLHLYPAGAPGVPFGYQDAFASLSLGGAMRHELAHHDGAIEEADAYRVELAWYEEVRTSAYITGRTGDERATWDWALESAVASARKAAERAGVRGV
;
A
#
# COMPACT_ATOMS: atom_id res chain seq x y z
N MET A 1 30.53 -11.26 -43.16
CA MET A 1 30.85 -11.60 -41.73
C MET A 1 30.83 -10.37 -40.86
N ARG A 2 31.60 -9.32 -41.13
CA ARG A 2 31.71 -8.10 -40.25
C ARG A 2 30.38 -7.41 -39.86
N ALA A 3 29.43 -7.25 -40.77
CA ALA A 3 28.15 -6.59 -40.49
C ALA A 3 27.29 -7.36 -39.48
N ARG A 4 27.30 -8.69 -39.52
CA ARG A 4 26.56 -9.54 -38.56
C ARG A 4 27.20 -9.50 -37.17
N GLU A 5 28.50 -9.46 -37.08
CA GLU A 5 29.23 -9.32 -35.82
C GLU A 5 29.02 -7.96 -35.18
N GLN A 6 28.98 -6.88 -35.98
CA GLN A 6 28.65 -5.53 -35.50
C GLN A 6 27.22 -5.44 -35.00
N LEU A 7 26.26 -6.06 -35.69
CA LEU A 7 24.86 -6.09 -35.24
C LEU A 7 24.72 -6.85 -33.92
N VAL A 8 25.36 -8.00 -33.80
CA VAL A 8 25.34 -8.76 -32.54
C VAL A 8 25.98 -7.98 -31.41
N GLY A 9 27.11 -7.31 -31.63
CA GLY A 9 27.77 -6.47 -30.65
C GLY A 9 26.88 -5.29 -30.20
N ALA A 10 26.19 -4.64 -31.13
CA ALA A 10 25.26 -3.56 -30.82
C ALA A 10 24.05 -4.04 -29.98
N VAL A 11 23.46 -5.19 -30.34
CA VAL A 11 22.35 -5.79 -29.59
C VAL A 11 22.79 -6.14 -28.17
N VAL A 12 23.97 -6.79 -28.01
CA VAL A 12 24.51 -7.14 -26.69
C VAL A 12 24.73 -5.89 -25.83
N LEU A 13 25.28 -4.81 -26.42
CA LEU A 13 25.49 -3.55 -25.70
C LEU A 13 24.18 -2.93 -25.25
N VAL A 14 23.18 -2.87 -26.10
CA VAL A 14 21.85 -2.33 -25.76
C VAL A 14 21.21 -3.12 -24.63
N VAL A 15 21.24 -4.46 -24.72
CA VAL A 15 20.71 -5.35 -23.69
C VAL A 15 21.46 -5.17 -22.37
N ALA A 16 22.78 -5.14 -22.37
CA ALA A 16 23.58 -4.94 -21.17
C ALA A 16 23.32 -3.58 -20.53
N THR A 17 23.21 -2.53 -21.34
CA THR A 17 22.86 -1.18 -20.87
C THR A 17 21.47 -1.15 -20.22
N TYR A 18 20.48 -1.75 -20.87
CA TYR A 18 19.10 -1.85 -20.34
C TYR A 18 19.09 -2.54 -18.97
N PHE A 19 19.74 -3.71 -18.84
CA PHE A 19 19.83 -4.40 -17.55
C PHE A 19 20.59 -3.60 -16.50
N GLY A 20 21.64 -2.88 -16.87
CA GLY A 20 22.36 -1.98 -15.97
C GLY A 20 21.47 -0.87 -15.42
N VAL A 21 20.72 -0.21 -16.29
CA VAL A 21 19.78 0.85 -15.89
C VAL A 21 18.63 0.29 -15.04
N LEU A 22 18.11 -0.88 -15.37
CA LEU A 22 17.08 -1.54 -14.58
C LEU A 22 17.55 -1.83 -13.15
N ARG A 23 18.78 -2.35 -12.98
CA ARG A 23 19.37 -2.60 -11.65
C ARG A 23 19.56 -1.32 -10.84
N ILE A 24 19.93 -0.22 -11.49
CA ILE A 24 20.03 1.09 -10.83
C ILE A 24 18.64 1.55 -10.37
N ALA A 25 17.60 1.36 -11.20
CA ALA A 25 16.23 1.72 -10.84
C ALA A 25 15.74 0.89 -9.64
N GLU A 26 15.97 -0.42 -9.63
CA GLU A 26 15.65 -1.30 -8.49
C GLU A 26 16.35 -0.85 -7.21
N ALA A 27 17.65 -0.59 -7.26
CA ALA A 27 18.43 -0.13 -6.12
C ALA A 27 17.93 1.23 -5.58
N LYS A 28 17.49 2.13 -6.47
CA LYS A 28 16.87 3.40 -6.05
C LYS A 28 15.54 3.19 -5.33
N CYS A 29 14.72 2.25 -5.79
CA CYS A 29 13.47 1.91 -5.10
C CYS A 29 13.75 1.38 -3.68
N ASP A 30 14.68 0.45 -3.53
CA ASP A 30 15.05 -0.11 -2.22
C ASP A 30 15.68 0.94 -1.30
N ALA A 31 16.50 1.84 -1.83
CA ALA A 31 17.07 2.95 -1.07
C ALA A 31 16.00 3.93 -0.57
N ALA A 32 14.96 4.18 -1.36
CA ALA A 32 13.86 5.08 -0.99
C ALA A 32 13.06 4.59 0.23
N VAL A 33 13.00 3.25 0.44
CA VAL A 33 12.30 2.65 1.58
C VAL A 33 13.26 2.23 2.72
N GLY A 34 14.56 2.52 2.58
CA GLY A 34 15.57 2.28 3.61
C GLY A 34 15.89 0.80 3.86
N SER A 35 15.49 -0.10 2.96
CA SER A 35 15.75 -1.53 3.08
C SER A 35 15.63 -2.24 1.74
N LEU A 36 16.26 -3.42 1.63
CA LEU A 36 15.98 -4.32 0.52
C LEU A 36 14.52 -4.77 0.59
N GLY A 37 13.76 -4.44 -0.45
CA GLY A 37 12.41 -4.94 -0.61
C GLY A 37 12.42 -6.42 -0.97
N VAL A 38 11.39 -7.12 -0.55
CA VAL A 38 11.16 -8.53 -0.90
C VAL A 38 9.82 -8.66 -1.58
N LEU A 39 9.80 -9.34 -2.72
CA LEU A 39 8.57 -9.56 -3.48
C LEU A 39 7.55 -10.33 -2.66
N LEU A 40 6.29 -9.86 -2.68
CA LEU A 40 5.16 -10.60 -2.10
C LEU A 40 4.72 -11.70 -3.08
N ASP A 41 5.20 -12.91 -2.84
CA ASP A 41 4.94 -14.07 -3.68
C ASP A 41 4.69 -15.35 -2.86
N GLU A 42 4.59 -16.49 -3.56
CA GLU A 42 4.30 -17.81 -2.98
C GLU A 42 5.42 -18.35 -2.05
N HIS A 43 6.63 -17.79 -2.12
CA HIS A 43 7.73 -18.17 -1.24
C HIS A 43 7.62 -17.56 0.16
N ARG A 44 6.54 -16.79 0.41
CA ARG A 44 6.26 -16.11 1.67
C ARG A 44 4.85 -16.40 2.18
N PRO A 45 4.62 -17.61 2.68
CA PRO A 45 3.26 -18.07 3.01
C PRO A 45 2.54 -17.21 4.05
N ASP A 46 3.27 -16.68 5.04
CA ASP A 46 2.65 -15.85 6.11
C ASP A 46 2.20 -14.50 5.57
N GLU A 47 3.06 -13.85 4.78
CA GLU A 47 2.76 -12.58 4.13
C GLU A 47 1.66 -12.75 3.08
N LEU A 48 1.66 -13.85 2.32
CA LEU A 48 0.62 -14.15 1.36
C LEU A 48 -0.73 -14.40 2.03
N ALA A 49 -0.77 -15.16 3.12
CA ALA A 49 -1.98 -15.36 3.91
C ALA A 49 -2.52 -14.05 4.51
N ALA A 50 -1.62 -13.15 4.93
CA ALA A 50 -2.01 -11.82 5.39
C ALA A 50 -2.55 -10.94 4.26
N TRP A 51 -1.95 -11.01 3.08
CA TRP A 51 -2.46 -10.37 1.87
C TRP A 51 -3.87 -10.85 1.51
N GLU A 52 -4.09 -12.15 1.51
CA GLU A 52 -5.41 -12.73 1.26
C GLU A 52 -6.47 -12.29 2.30
N ARG A 53 -6.06 -12.11 3.57
CA ARG A 53 -6.98 -11.53 4.58
C ARG A 53 -7.35 -10.10 4.24
N LEU A 54 -6.37 -9.27 3.84
CA LEU A 54 -6.62 -7.90 3.37
C LEU A 54 -7.58 -7.90 2.17
N GLN A 55 -7.35 -8.76 1.17
CA GLN A 55 -8.21 -8.86 -0.01
C GLN A 55 -9.66 -9.21 0.37
N ARG A 56 -9.86 -10.25 1.21
CA ARG A 56 -11.19 -10.62 1.70
C ARG A 56 -11.87 -9.49 2.46
N GLN A 57 -11.11 -8.75 3.26
CA GLN A 57 -11.64 -7.62 4.01
C GLN A 57 -12.08 -6.47 3.10
N LEU A 58 -11.30 -6.12 2.08
CA LEU A 58 -11.68 -5.11 1.09
C LEU A 58 -12.99 -5.49 0.40
N VAL A 59 -13.13 -6.76 -0.03
CA VAL A 59 -14.37 -7.28 -0.61
C VAL A 59 -15.54 -7.17 0.39
N THR A 60 -15.34 -7.55 1.65
CA THR A 60 -16.36 -7.42 2.70
C THR A 60 -16.82 -5.98 2.89
N LEU A 61 -15.91 -5.01 2.77
CA LEU A 61 -16.21 -3.58 2.85
C LEU A 61 -16.84 -3.01 1.57
N GLY A 62 -17.13 -3.83 0.57
CA GLY A 62 -17.68 -3.41 -0.73
C GLY A 62 -16.65 -2.75 -1.64
N GLN A 63 -15.38 -3.11 -1.48
CA GLN A 63 -14.24 -2.53 -2.21
C GLN A 63 -13.60 -3.54 -3.17
N GLU A 64 -14.44 -4.22 -3.96
CA GLU A 64 -14.03 -5.26 -4.92
C GLU A 64 -13.07 -4.71 -5.97
N ASP A 65 -13.30 -3.49 -6.45
CA ASP A 65 -12.46 -2.85 -7.48
C ASP A 65 -11.05 -2.62 -6.95
N LEU A 66 -10.92 -2.09 -5.72
CA LEU A 66 -9.63 -1.89 -5.08
C LEU A 66 -8.91 -3.23 -4.88
N SER A 67 -9.62 -4.25 -4.36
CA SER A 67 -9.10 -5.60 -4.18
C SER A 67 -8.59 -6.18 -5.50
N THR A 68 -9.37 -6.09 -6.56
CA THR A 68 -9.02 -6.61 -7.90
C THR A 68 -7.78 -5.91 -8.46
N ARG A 69 -7.69 -4.59 -8.34
CA ARG A 69 -6.54 -3.82 -8.81
C ARG A 69 -5.26 -4.15 -8.05
N LEU A 70 -5.32 -4.23 -6.73
CA LEU A 70 -4.17 -4.59 -5.90
C LEU A 70 -3.68 -6.01 -6.23
N GLU A 71 -4.58 -6.96 -6.44
CA GLU A 71 -4.21 -8.31 -6.84
C GLU A 71 -3.58 -8.34 -8.25
N ALA A 72 -4.04 -7.49 -9.18
CA ALA A 72 -3.41 -7.36 -10.49
C ALA A 72 -1.98 -6.83 -10.39
N LEU A 73 -1.71 -5.86 -9.49
CA LEU A 73 -0.34 -5.36 -9.22
C LEU A 73 0.54 -6.44 -8.59
N ARG A 74 0.01 -7.23 -7.65
CA ARG A 74 0.76 -8.35 -7.06
C ARG A 74 1.20 -9.33 -8.15
N ARG A 75 0.30 -9.73 -9.06
CA ARG A 75 0.61 -10.62 -10.20
C ARG A 75 1.64 -10.03 -11.15
N LYS A 76 1.68 -8.70 -11.31
CA LYS A 76 2.70 -7.98 -12.07
C LYS A 76 4.03 -7.82 -11.31
N LYS A 77 4.13 -8.34 -10.09
CA LYS A 77 5.30 -8.23 -9.21
C LYS A 77 5.62 -6.78 -8.81
N GLU A 78 4.59 -5.98 -8.65
CA GLU A 78 4.69 -4.56 -8.23
C GLU A 78 4.38 -4.36 -6.74
N ILE A 79 3.95 -5.41 -6.00
CA ILE A 79 3.75 -5.39 -4.54
C ILE A 79 4.93 -6.05 -3.84
N TRP A 80 5.55 -5.31 -2.94
CA TRP A 80 6.76 -5.70 -2.23
C TRP A 80 6.62 -5.50 -0.73
N ILE A 81 7.39 -6.22 0.06
CA ILE A 81 7.50 -6.07 1.51
C ILE A 81 8.80 -5.35 1.84
N ALA A 82 8.71 -4.24 2.58
CA ALA A 82 9.87 -3.49 3.05
C ALA A 82 9.94 -3.53 4.59
N PRO A 83 10.78 -4.39 5.19
CA PRO A 83 10.93 -4.47 6.64
C PRO A 83 11.42 -3.16 7.27
N GLY A 84 12.24 -2.40 6.54
CA GLY A 84 12.82 -1.13 6.98
C GLY A 84 11.96 0.10 6.75
N LEU A 85 10.75 -0.04 6.18
CA LEU A 85 9.83 1.08 6.04
C LEU A 85 9.50 1.67 7.42
N GLY A 86 9.63 3.00 7.54
CA GLY A 86 9.54 3.72 8.81
C GLY A 86 8.29 3.38 9.65
N PRO A 87 8.34 3.55 10.99
CA PRO A 87 7.26 3.14 11.88
C PRO A 87 5.92 3.84 11.61
N ASP A 88 5.97 5.05 11.07
CA ASP A 88 4.78 5.85 10.78
C ASP A 88 4.16 5.57 9.41
N ARG A 89 4.75 4.65 8.63
CA ARG A 89 4.30 4.33 7.28
C ARG A 89 3.69 2.93 7.22
N TRP A 90 2.52 2.82 6.61
CA TRP A 90 1.87 1.55 6.29
C TRP A 90 2.37 0.97 5.00
N ALA A 91 2.50 1.82 4.01
CA ALA A 91 2.95 1.53 2.66
C ALA A 91 3.75 2.70 2.11
N ALA A 92 4.35 2.54 0.93
CA ALA A 92 4.96 3.59 0.14
C ALA A 92 4.99 3.20 -1.33
N TYR A 93 4.53 4.06 -2.20
CA TYR A 93 4.76 3.96 -3.63
C TYR A 93 6.13 4.54 -3.99
N VAL A 94 6.85 3.84 -4.83
CA VAL A 94 8.14 4.31 -5.37
C VAL A 94 8.21 4.03 -6.85
N GLU A 95 8.53 5.05 -7.60
CA GLU A 95 8.85 4.96 -9.02
C GLU A 95 10.31 5.38 -9.25
N ALA A 96 11.03 4.63 -10.04
CA ALA A 96 12.42 4.95 -10.39
C ALA A 96 12.64 4.88 -11.90
N LEU A 97 13.13 6.00 -12.46
CA LEU A 97 13.54 6.18 -13.85
C LEU A 97 12.44 5.87 -14.87
N GLY A 98 11.16 5.87 -14.49
CA GLY A 98 10.05 5.46 -15.34
C GLY A 98 10.05 3.97 -15.70
N LEU A 99 10.95 3.16 -15.12
CA LEU A 99 11.16 1.76 -15.46
C LEU A 99 10.66 0.78 -14.40
N VAL A 100 10.71 1.20 -13.13
CA VAL A 100 10.31 0.36 -12.00
C VAL A 100 9.26 1.11 -11.18
N ARG A 101 8.14 0.45 -10.95
CA ARG A 101 7.05 0.93 -10.09
C ARG A 101 6.77 -0.13 -9.05
N ARG A 102 6.75 0.27 -7.78
CA ARG A 102 6.52 -0.66 -6.67
C ARG A 102 5.70 0.00 -5.58
N ILE A 103 4.76 -0.73 -5.02
CA ILE A 103 4.13 -0.41 -3.74
C ILE A 103 4.79 -1.30 -2.69
N TYR A 104 5.45 -0.68 -1.73
CA TYR A 104 6.06 -1.36 -0.60
C TYR A 104 5.11 -1.36 0.58
N LEU A 105 4.92 -2.51 1.19
CA LEU A 105 4.15 -2.69 2.40
C LEU A 105 5.09 -2.92 3.59
N ARG A 106 4.85 -2.25 4.68
CA ARG A 106 5.54 -2.58 5.93
C ARG A 106 5.10 -3.94 6.43
N ARG A 107 6.06 -4.84 6.70
CA ARG A 107 5.78 -6.22 7.06
C ARG A 107 4.84 -6.34 8.26
N VAL A 108 5.10 -5.60 9.35
CA VAL A 108 4.25 -5.65 10.54
C VAL A 108 2.84 -5.09 10.27
N ALA A 109 2.71 -4.08 9.41
CA ALA A 109 1.42 -3.53 9.04
C ALA A 109 0.56 -4.56 8.28
N LEU A 110 1.17 -5.35 7.42
CA LEU A 110 0.48 -6.42 6.70
C LEU A 110 0.15 -7.61 7.61
N LEU A 111 1.12 -8.11 8.39
CA LEU A 111 0.94 -9.31 9.21
C LEU A 111 0.02 -9.08 10.40
N ASN A 112 0.15 -7.93 11.05
CA ASN A 112 -0.63 -7.55 12.23
C ASN A 112 -0.85 -6.02 12.25
N PRO A 113 -1.87 -5.52 11.54
CA PRO A 113 -2.15 -4.09 11.44
C PRO A 113 -2.33 -3.43 12.82
N ARG A 114 -2.97 -4.13 13.76
CA ARG A 114 -3.15 -3.63 15.13
C ARG A 114 -1.81 -3.42 15.85
N LEU A 115 -0.88 -4.37 15.76
CA LEU A 115 0.45 -4.24 16.37
C LEU A 115 1.25 -3.10 15.73
N HIS A 116 1.04 -2.84 14.46
CA HIS A 116 1.63 -1.69 13.79
C HIS A 116 1.18 -0.36 14.41
N LEU A 117 -0.14 -0.21 14.67
CA LEU A 117 -0.70 1.00 15.29
C LEU A 117 -0.41 1.11 16.79
N TYR A 118 -0.48 0.00 17.49
CA TYR A 118 -0.43 -0.06 18.94
C TYR A 118 0.68 -1.03 19.41
N PRO A 119 1.96 -0.71 19.17
CA PRO A 119 3.05 -1.62 19.54
C PRO A 119 3.15 -1.85 21.04
N ALA A 120 2.72 -0.88 21.87
CA ALA A 120 2.65 -0.99 23.32
C ALA A 120 1.24 -1.31 23.85
N GLY A 121 0.29 -1.64 22.95
CA GLY A 121 -1.13 -1.74 23.26
C GLY A 121 -1.83 -0.38 23.28
N ALA A 122 -3.16 -0.40 23.39
CA ALA A 122 -4.01 0.79 23.54
C ALA A 122 -4.91 0.60 24.76
N PRO A 123 -4.43 0.92 25.98
CA PRO A 123 -5.24 0.78 27.19
C PRO A 123 -6.56 1.56 27.06
N GLY A 124 -7.67 0.90 27.45
CA GLY A 124 -9.01 1.53 27.42
C GLY A 124 -9.72 1.50 26.05
N VAL A 125 -9.07 1.07 24.98
CA VAL A 125 -9.73 0.86 23.67
C VAL A 125 -9.99 -0.64 23.48
N PRO A 126 -11.25 -1.08 23.30
CA PRO A 126 -11.57 -2.48 23.07
C PRO A 126 -10.88 -3.04 21.82
N PHE A 127 -10.52 -4.31 21.82
CA PHE A 127 -9.81 -4.94 20.71
C PHE A 127 -10.54 -4.85 19.36
N GLY A 128 -11.86 -5.00 19.34
CA GLY A 128 -12.66 -4.87 18.12
C GLY A 128 -12.53 -3.48 17.48
N TYR A 129 -12.48 -2.42 18.28
CA TYR A 129 -12.25 -1.04 17.82
C TYR A 129 -10.84 -0.88 17.23
N GLN A 130 -9.82 -1.44 17.91
CA GLN A 130 -8.44 -1.40 17.43
C GLN A 130 -8.29 -2.16 16.09
N ASP A 131 -8.91 -3.33 15.96
CA ASP A 131 -8.85 -4.14 14.74
C ASP A 131 -9.57 -3.47 13.58
N ALA A 132 -10.76 -2.89 13.80
CA ALA A 132 -11.50 -2.16 12.78
C ALA A 132 -10.70 -0.94 12.29
N PHE A 133 -10.18 -0.13 13.20
CA PHE A 133 -9.36 1.03 12.86
C PHE A 133 -8.08 0.64 12.11
N ALA A 134 -7.34 -0.35 12.59
CA ALA A 134 -6.11 -0.81 11.96
C ALA A 134 -6.35 -1.34 10.53
N SER A 135 -7.46 -2.03 10.36
CA SER A 135 -7.88 -2.58 9.08
C SER A 135 -8.25 -1.49 8.08
N LEU A 136 -9.01 -0.48 8.52
CA LEU A 136 -9.34 0.69 7.69
C LEU A 136 -8.07 1.48 7.33
N SER A 137 -7.17 1.70 8.29
CA SER A 137 -5.93 2.43 8.06
C SER A 137 -5.03 1.74 7.03
N LEU A 138 -4.94 0.41 7.05
CA LEU A 138 -4.20 -0.34 6.02
C LEU A 138 -4.87 -0.22 4.65
N GLY A 139 -6.19 -0.37 4.58
CA GLY A 139 -6.96 -0.21 3.33
C GLY A 139 -6.82 1.19 2.75
N GLY A 140 -6.94 2.23 3.58
CA GLY A 140 -6.76 3.63 3.20
C GLY A 140 -5.36 3.91 2.68
N ALA A 141 -4.33 3.42 3.38
CA ALA A 141 -2.95 3.54 2.92
C ALA A 141 -2.73 2.87 1.55
N MET A 142 -3.30 1.68 1.33
CA MET A 142 -3.22 1.01 0.03
C MET A 142 -3.94 1.81 -1.06
N ARG A 143 -5.05 2.45 -0.75
CA ARG A 143 -5.76 3.34 -1.68
C ARG A 143 -4.95 4.58 -2.03
N HIS A 144 -4.27 5.15 -1.04
CA HIS A 144 -3.35 6.29 -1.19
C HIS A 144 -2.19 5.94 -2.14
N GLU A 145 -1.48 4.86 -1.87
CA GLU A 145 -0.33 4.45 -2.69
C GLU A 145 -0.76 4.02 -4.11
N LEU A 146 -1.95 3.46 -4.23
CA LEU A 146 -2.53 3.16 -5.54
C LEU A 146 -2.84 4.44 -6.32
N ALA A 147 -3.27 5.52 -5.67
CA ALA A 147 -3.47 6.81 -6.34
C ALA A 147 -2.16 7.34 -6.93
N HIS A 148 -1.05 7.25 -6.21
CA HIS A 148 0.27 7.59 -6.75
C HIS A 148 0.67 6.69 -7.92
N HIS A 149 0.45 5.38 -7.80
CA HIS A 149 0.69 4.44 -8.89
C HIS A 149 -0.12 4.78 -10.15
N ASP A 150 -1.33 5.31 -9.97
CA ASP A 150 -2.25 5.72 -11.05
C ASP A 150 -1.96 7.11 -11.60
N GLY A 151 -0.96 7.80 -11.09
CA GLY A 151 -0.48 9.07 -11.60
C GLY A 151 -0.79 10.30 -10.74
N ALA A 152 -1.29 10.15 -9.52
CA ALA A 152 -1.34 11.26 -8.57
C ALA A 152 0.10 11.68 -8.20
N ILE A 153 0.54 12.83 -8.73
CA ILE A 153 1.89 13.35 -8.49
C ILE A 153 1.96 14.01 -7.11
N GLU A 154 0.88 14.71 -6.74
CA GLU A 154 0.83 15.49 -5.51
C GLU A 154 0.23 14.66 -4.37
N GLU A 155 0.84 14.75 -3.19
CA GLU A 155 0.33 14.14 -1.96
C GLU A 155 -1.12 14.56 -1.67
N ALA A 156 -1.48 15.80 -2.00
CA ALA A 156 -2.84 16.30 -1.83
C ALA A 156 -3.88 15.48 -2.61
N ASP A 157 -3.56 15.04 -3.81
CA ASP A 157 -4.47 14.26 -4.63
C ASP A 157 -4.61 12.83 -4.09
N ALA A 158 -3.50 12.23 -3.64
CA ALA A 158 -3.53 10.91 -3.00
C ALA A 158 -4.34 10.92 -1.70
N TYR A 159 -4.18 11.95 -0.84
CA TYR A 159 -5.00 12.08 0.37
C TYR A 159 -6.48 12.34 0.08
N ARG A 160 -6.83 13.10 -0.96
CA ARG A 160 -8.24 13.26 -1.39
C ARG A 160 -8.85 11.91 -1.80
N VAL A 161 -8.10 11.10 -2.53
CA VAL A 161 -8.54 9.76 -2.93
C VAL A 161 -8.69 8.84 -1.71
N GLU A 162 -7.78 8.88 -0.76
CA GLU A 162 -7.87 8.13 0.49
C GLU A 162 -9.08 8.54 1.32
N LEU A 163 -9.32 9.85 1.50
CA LEU A 163 -10.46 10.36 2.26
C LEU A 163 -11.80 10.04 1.58
N ALA A 164 -11.88 10.13 0.26
CA ALA A 164 -13.05 9.71 -0.50
C ALA A 164 -13.34 8.21 -0.31
N TRP A 165 -12.31 7.39 -0.26
CA TRP A 165 -12.44 5.97 0.01
C TRP A 165 -13.06 5.66 1.38
N TYR A 166 -12.71 6.41 2.44
CA TYR A 166 -13.36 6.22 3.74
C TYR A 166 -14.87 6.54 3.69
N GLU A 167 -15.27 7.53 2.90
CA GLU A 167 -16.71 7.84 2.71
C GLU A 167 -17.42 6.76 1.89
N GLU A 168 -16.78 6.18 0.87
CA GLU A 168 -17.30 5.02 0.15
C GLU A 168 -17.52 3.82 1.09
N VAL A 169 -16.54 3.52 1.94
CA VAL A 169 -16.66 2.45 2.95
C VAL A 169 -17.80 2.75 3.93
N ARG A 170 -17.93 3.99 4.41
CA ARG A 170 -18.99 4.42 5.34
C ARG A 170 -20.38 4.14 4.80
N THR A 171 -20.57 4.32 3.50
CA THR A 171 -21.86 4.13 2.80
C THR A 171 -22.05 2.71 2.25
N SER A 172 -21.05 1.84 2.39
CA SER A 172 -21.15 0.47 1.93
C SER A 172 -22.28 -0.31 2.62
N ALA A 173 -22.83 -1.29 1.93
CA ALA A 173 -23.90 -2.16 2.46
C ALA A 173 -23.44 -2.90 3.74
N TYR A 174 -22.15 -3.22 3.83
CA TYR A 174 -21.58 -3.88 5.01
C TYR A 174 -21.70 -2.99 6.25
N ILE A 175 -21.32 -1.73 6.16
CA ILE A 175 -21.37 -0.78 7.29
C ILE A 175 -22.81 -0.35 7.60
N THR A 176 -23.57 -0.01 6.57
CA THR A 176 -24.96 0.47 6.75
C THR A 176 -25.91 -0.62 7.26
N GLY A 177 -25.61 -1.89 7.00
CA GLY A 177 -26.35 -3.02 7.54
C GLY A 177 -26.04 -3.38 9.01
N ARG A 178 -25.04 -2.74 9.64
CA ARG A 178 -24.70 -2.95 11.06
C ARG A 178 -25.60 -2.14 11.99
N THR A 179 -25.81 -2.67 13.19
CA THR A 179 -26.60 -2.03 14.24
C THR A 179 -25.91 -2.16 15.61
N GLY A 180 -26.33 -1.38 16.59
CA GLY A 180 -25.85 -1.44 17.96
C GLY A 180 -24.33 -1.27 18.07
N ASP A 181 -23.68 -2.09 18.89
CA ASP A 181 -22.24 -2.00 19.19
C ASP A 181 -21.35 -2.24 17.96
N GLU A 182 -21.77 -3.09 17.02
CA GLU A 182 -21.01 -3.29 15.78
C GLU A 182 -20.98 -2.02 14.95
N ARG A 183 -22.11 -1.34 14.81
CA ARG A 183 -22.20 -0.07 14.10
C ARG A 183 -21.34 1.00 14.78
N ALA A 184 -21.43 1.12 16.09
CA ALA A 184 -20.63 2.06 16.88
C ALA A 184 -19.12 1.81 16.72
N THR A 185 -18.70 0.52 16.66
CA THR A 185 -17.31 0.14 16.42
C THR A 185 -16.79 0.67 15.07
N TRP A 186 -17.57 0.47 14.01
CA TRP A 186 -17.17 0.90 12.67
C TRP A 186 -17.23 2.41 12.49
N ASP A 187 -18.23 3.09 13.05
CA ASP A 187 -18.34 4.55 13.02
C ASP A 187 -17.12 5.19 13.71
N TRP A 188 -16.77 4.73 14.92
CA TRP A 188 -15.58 5.17 15.62
C TRP A 188 -14.29 4.92 14.81
N ALA A 189 -14.16 3.74 14.21
CA ALA A 189 -12.99 3.37 13.44
C ALA A 189 -12.82 4.23 12.18
N LEU A 190 -13.93 4.52 11.49
CA LEU A 190 -13.95 5.42 10.33
C LEU A 190 -13.59 6.86 10.71
N GLU A 191 -14.16 7.40 11.79
CA GLU A 191 -13.83 8.75 12.28
C GLU A 191 -12.35 8.84 12.66
N SER A 192 -11.82 7.82 13.34
CA SER A 192 -10.42 7.74 13.73
C SER A 192 -9.49 7.63 12.51
N ALA A 193 -9.86 6.86 11.50
CA ALA A 193 -9.09 6.71 10.27
C ALA A 193 -9.04 8.01 9.47
N VAL A 194 -10.18 8.67 9.28
CA VAL A 194 -10.27 9.98 8.63
C VAL A 194 -9.45 11.03 9.37
N ALA A 195 -9.55 11.09 10.70
CA ALA A 195 -8.77 12.03 11.50
C ALA A 195 -7.26 11.75 11.39
N SER A 196 -6.86 10.48 11.36
CA SER A 196 -5.47 10.06 11.16
C SER A 196 -4.93 10.45 9.79
N ALA A 197 -5.69 10.22 8.73
CA ALA A 197 -5.33 10.58 7.36
C ALA A 197 -5.19 12.10 7.20
N ARG A 198 -6.13 12.90 7.75
CA ARG A 198 -6.03 14.37 7.75
C ARG A 198 -4.77 14.86 8.46
N LYS A 199 -4.48 14.32 9.64
CA LYS A 199 -3.26 14.66 10.38
C LYS A 199 -1.98 14.27 9.62
N ALA A 200 -2.00 13.15 8.89
CA ALA A 200 -0.89 12.76 8.03
C ALA A 200 -0.71 13.73 6.85
N ALA A 201 -1.81 14.14 6.20
CA ALA A 201 -1.81 15.14 5.14
C ALA A 201 -1.25 16.49 5.62
N GLU A 202 -1.67 16.98 6.80
CA GLU A 202 -1.12 18.19 7.41
C GLU A 202 0.38 18.11 7.64
N ARG A 203 0.90 16.97 8.13
CA ARG A 203 2.34 16.72 8.31
C ARG A 203 3.09 16.71 6.99
N ALA A 204 2.48 16.25 5.91
CA ALA A 204 3.01 16.32 4.56
C ALA A 204 2.91 17.72 3.93
N GLY A 205 2.41 18.71 4.67
CA GLY A 205 2.26 20.09 4.19
C GLY A 205 1.02 20.32 3.33
N VAL A 206 0.13 19.35 3.22
CA VAL A 206 -1.12 19.45 2.47
C VAL A 206 -2.16 20.22 3.29
N ARG A 207 -2.74 21.27 2.72
CA ARG A 207 -3.76 22.10 3.36
C ARG A 207 -5.11 21.89 2.69
N GLY A 208 -6.18 21.84 3.49
CA GLY A 208 -7.55 21.85 2.97
C GLY A 208 -8.08 20.53 2.40
N VAL A 209 -7.59 19.39 2.91
CA VAL A 209 -8.11 18.04 2.63
C VAL A 209 -9.00 17.52 3.74
#